data_6270c200a88d49d12b1ed780fc517007
#
_entry.id   6270c200a88d49d12b1ed780fc517007
#
_cell.length_a   1.000
_cell.length_b   1.000
_cell.length_c   1.000
_cell.angle_alpha   90.00
_cell.angle_beta   90.00
_cell.angle_gamma   90.00
#
_symmetry.space_group_name_H-M   'P 1'
#
loop_
_entity.id
_entity.type
_entity.pdbx_description
1 polymer ?
#
loop_
_entity_poly.entity_id
_entity_poly.type
_entity_poly.pdbx_seq_one_letter_code
_entity_poly.pdbx_strand_id
1 'polypeptide(L)'
;MNNDKTFLGTEPVGRLLLKLAVPTVIAQLVNMLYNIVDRIYIGHMPGDGSLALTGVGVCMPLILIISAFSAFVASGGAPKASIFMGKGDYDSAEKILGGCVTMQIVISVVLTVVLRIFGKKLLLAFGASENTISYALSYMNIYVLGTLFVELTLGLNAFITGQGFAKVGMITVLIGAAANIILDPIFIFLFKMGVAGAALATVISQGISCVWVLVFLCGKKSAVRLKGENLIGGVRLLAPCVALGLSTFIMQSSESVISVCFNSSLLKYGGDIAVGAMTILSSVMQFAMLPLQGIAQGAQPVTGYNFGAGNGERVKKSFKILLIL
;
A
#
# COMPACT_ATOMS: atom_id res chain seq x y z
N MET A 1 21.54 4.06 -16.37
CA MET A 1 21.23 4.48 -15.01
C MET A 1 22.51 4.38 -14.20
N ASN A 2 23.00 5.51 -13.66
CA ASN A 2 24.22 5.53 -12.86
C ASN A 2 24.08 4.58 -11.66
N ASN A 3 25.02 3.67 -11.56
CA ASN A 3 25.10 2.67 -10.47
C ASN A 3 25.70 3.30 -9.19
N ASP A 4 25.66 4.62 -9.06
CA ASP A 4 26.22 5.33 -7.94
C ASP A 4 25.26 5.19 -6.74
N LYS A 5 25.60 4.30 -5.81
CA LYS A 5 24.84 4.06 -4.58
C LYS A 5 24.81 5.29 -3.64
N THR A 6 25.58 6.33 -3.94
CA THR A 6 25.75 7.53 -3.09
C THR A 6 24.92 8.72 -3.57
N PHE A 7 24.19 8.62 -4.70
CA PHE A 7 23.47 9.74 -5.30
C PHE A 7 22.49 10.46 -4.34
N LEU A 8 21.92 9.73 -3.37
CA LEU A 8 21.06 10.30 -2.33
C LEU A 8 21.80 11.32 -1.44
N GLY A 9 23.10 11.15 -1.28
CA GLY A 9 23.97 12.05 -0.51
C GLY A 9 24.66 13.14 -1.35
N THR A 10 24.74 13.02 -2.67
CA THR A 10 25.56 13.86 -3.54
C THR A 10 24.78 14.78 -4.47
N GLU A 11 23.65 14.33 -5.05
CA GLU A 11 22.84 15.16 -5.96
C GLU A 11 22.20 16.37 -5.25
N PRO A 12 21.97 17.51 -5.93
CA PRO A 12 21.28 18.68 -5.37
C PRO A 12 19.92 18.32 -4.79
N VAL A 13 19.64 18.70 -3.54
CA VAL A 13 18.46 18.28 -2.77
C VAL A 13 17.15 18.59 -3.51
N GLY A 14 16.97 19.79 -4.06
CA GLY A 14 15.73 20.17 -4.73
C GLY A 14 15.45 19.30 -5.97
N ARG A 15 16.50 19.07 -6.79
CA ARG A 15 16.39 18.21 -7.98
C ARG A 15 16.10 16.76 -7.59
N LEU A 16 16.74 16.28 -6.53
CA LEU A 16 16.57 14.93 -6.01
C LEU A 16 15.15 14.71 -5.48
N LEU A 17 14.61 15.67 -4.71
CA LEU A 17 13.23 15.62 -4.23
C LEU A 17 12.24 15.54 -5.39
N LEU A 18 12.35 16.38 -6.40
CA LEU A 18 11.48 16.31 -7.58
C LEU A 18 11.63 14.98 -8.35
N LYS A 19 12.85 14.49 -8.52
CA LYS A 19 13.15 13.22 -9.20
C LYS A 19 12.50 12.02 -8.51
N LEU A 20 12.31 12.09 -7.19
CA LEU A 20 11.71 11.02 -6.40
C LEU A 20 10.20 11.27 -6.14
N ALA A 21 9.79 12.51 -5.90
CA ALA A 21 8.40 12.85 -5.62
C ALA A 21 7.49 12.71 -6.85
N VAL A 22 7.94 13.10 -8.03
CA VAL A 22 7.10 13.00 -9.24
C VAL A 22 6.67 11.55 -9.53
N PRO A 23 7.56 10.55 -9.56
CA PRO A 23 7.13 9.16 -9.75
C PRO A 23 6.21 8.65 -8.64
N THR A 24 6.44 9.03 -7.36
CA THR A 24 5.56 8.59 -6.26
C THR A 24 4.19 9.23 -6.33
N VAL A 25 4.07 10.51 -6.71
CA VAL A 25 2.78 11.17 -6.95
C VAL A 25 2.04 10.49 -8.09
N ILE A 26 2.71 10.21 -9.21
CA ILE A 26 2.11 9.49 -10.34
C ILE A 26 1.62 8.11 -9.89
N ALA A 27 2.40 7.38 -9.08
CA ALA A 27 1.98 6.09 -8.55
C ALA A 27 0.70 6.19 -7.72
N GLN A 28 0.57 7.21 -6.86
CA GLN A 28 -0.65 7.43 -6.07
C GLN A 28 -1.87 7.74 -6.95
N LEU A 29 -1.70 8.59 -7.96
CA LEU A 29 -2.77 8.91 -8.90
C LEU A 29 -3.22 7.68 -9.69
N VAL A 30 -2.28 6.88 -10.19
CA VAL A 30 -2.59 5.64 -10.92
C VAL A 30 -3.30 4.65 -10.01
N ASN A 31 -2.85 4.52 -8.75
CA ASN A 31 -3.49 3.66 -7.76
C ASN A 31 -4.96 4.06 -7.50
N MET A 32 -5.24 5.35 -7.41
CA MET A 32 -6.61 5.86 -7.29
C MET A 32 -7.44 5.55 -8.56
N LEU A 33 -6.87 5.83 -9.74
CA LEU A 33 -7.57 5.64 -11.01
C LEU A 33 -7.98 4.19 -11.25
N TYR A 34 -7.07 3.23 -11.02
CA TYR A 34 -7.44 1.83 -11.22
C TYR A 34 -8.53 1.36 -10.24
N ASN A 35 -8.51 1.84 -8.99
CA ASN A 35 -9.58 1.55 -8.03
C ASN A 35 -10.95 2.09 -8.48
N ILE A 36 -10.96 3.25 -9.15
CA ILE A 36 -12.20 3.81 -9.75
C ILE A 36 -12.67 2.95 -10.91
N VAL A 37 -11.75 2.54 -11.79
CA VAL A 37 -12.06 1.70 -12.97
C VAL A 37 -12.62 0.34 -12.54
N ASP A 38 -12.01 -0.31 -11.54
CA ASP A 38 -12.50 -1.57 -10.97
C ASP A 38 -13.95 -1.43 -10.47
N ARG A 39 -14.26 -0.36 -9.74
CA ARG A 39 -15.64 -0.08 -9.26
C ARG A 39 -16.61 0.18 -10.41
N ILE A 40 -16.17 0.83 -11.49
CA ILE A 40 -16.99 1.04 -12.69
C ILE A 40 -17.33 -0.30 -13.32
N TYR A 41 -16.38 -1.21 -13.48
CA TYR A 41 -16.64 -2.55 -14.04
C TYR A 41 -17.60 -3.34 -13.14
N ILE A 42 -17.40 -3.35 -11.82
CA ILE A 42 -18.30 -4.04 -10.88
C ILE A 42 -19.72 -3.45 -10.95
N GLY A 43 -19.87 -2.13 -10.99
CA GLY A 43 -21.18 -1.47 -11.06
C GLY A 43 -21.93 -1.71 -12.37
N HIS A 44 -21.24 -2.02 -13.46
CA HIS A 44 -21.82 -2.31 -14.77
C HIS A 44 -21.99 -3.81 -15.07
N MET A 45 -21.83 -4.66 -14.05
CA MET A 45 -22.06 -6.09 -14.24
C MET A 45 -23.51 -6.39 -14.66
N PRO A 46 -23.73 -7.39 -15.54
CA PRO A 46 -25.07 -7.85 -15.86
C PRO A 46 -25.80 -8.36 -14.61
N GLY A 47 -27.04 -7.92 -14.40
CA GLY A 47 -27.85 -8.24 -13.22
C GLY A 47 -27.76 -7.14 -12.14
N ASP A 48 -27.51 -7.52 -10.89
CA ASP A 48 -27.56 -6.61 -9.74
C ASP A 48 -26.20 -5.90 -9.49
N GLY A 49 -25.65 -5.18 -10.47
CA GLY A 49 -24.37 -4.48 -10.36
C GLY A 49 -24.32 -3.50 -9.18
N SER A 50 -25.44 -2.86 -8.83
CA SER A 50 -25.52 -1.96 -7.67
C SER A 50 -25.37 -2.70 -6.34
N LEU A 51 -26.01 -3.88 -6.19
CA LEU A 51 -25.87 -4.73 -5.01
C LEU A 51 -24.46 -5.32 -4.92
N ALA A 52 -23.88 -5.70 -6.07
CA ALA A 52 -22.49 -6.16 -6.15
C ALA A 52 -21.50 -5.08 -5.70
N LEU A 53 -21.65 -3.85 -6.21
CA LEU A 53 -20.83 -2.71 -5.83
C LEU A 53 -20.94 -2.40 -4.33
N THR A 54 -22.18 -2.46 -3.78
CA THR A 54 -22.42 -2.29 -2.34
C THR A 54 -21.75 -3.42 -1.54
N GLY A 55 -21.85 -4.67 -1.99
CA GLY A 55 -21.21 -5.82 -1.36
C GLY A 55 -19.69 -5.71 -1.29
N VAL A 56 -19.05 -5.27 -2.40
CA VAL A 56 -17.61 -4.98 -2.42
C VAL A 56 -17.27 -3.78 -1.55
N GLY A 57 -18.13 -2.76 -1.50
CA GLY A 57 -17.99 -1.62 -0.62
C GLY A 57 -17.88 -2.01 0.87
N VAL A 58 -18.66 -2.99 1.31
CA VAL A 58 -18.59 -3.52 2.68
C VAL A 58 -17.28 -4.26 2.97
N CYS A 59 -16.56 -4.75 1.95
CA CYS A 59 -15.23 -5.35 2.11
C CYS A 59 -14.12 -4.32 2.37
N MET A 60 -14.35 -3.02 2.03
CA MET A 60 -13.33 -1.97 2.11
C MET A 60 -12.66 -1.83 3.48
N PRO A 61 -13.38 -1.84 4.62
CA PRO A 61 -12.73 -1.78 5.93
C PRO A 61 -11.75 -2.93 6.17
N LEU A 62 -12.06 -4.14 5.70
CA LEU A 62 -11.16 -5.30 5.83
C LEU A 62 -9.92 -5.15 4.93
N ILE A 63 -10.09 -4.64 3.71
CA ILE A 63 -9.00 -4.35 2.79
C ILE A 63 -8.07 -3.27 3.36
N LEU A 64 -8.63 -2.22 3.99
CA LEU A 64 -7.86 -1.18 4.67
C LEU A 64 -7.07 -1.72 5.86
N ILE A 65 -7.63 -2.66 6.63
CA ILE A 65 -6.92 -3.34 7.73
C ILE A 65 -5.73 -4.13 7.17
N ILE A 66 -5.90 -4.90 6.08
CA ILE A 66 -4.79 -5.60 5.42
C ILE A 66 -3.72 -4.58 4.99
N SER A 67 -4.11 -3.49 4.33
CA SER A 67 -3.17 -2.44 3.91
C SER A 67 -2.47 -1.76 5.09
N ALA A 68 -3.17 -1.59 6.24
CA ALA A 68 -2.57 -1.03 7.45
C ALA A 68 -1.47 -1.92 8.03
N PHE A 69 -1.60 -3.25 7.96
CA PHE A 69 -0.54 -4.18 8.35
C PHE A 69 0.66 -4.10 7.41
N SER A 70 0.44 -3.98 6.10
CA SER A 70 1.52 -3.75 5.15
C SER A 70 2.23 -2.42 5.43
N ALA A 71 1.47 -1.34 5.67
CA ALA A 71 2.02 -0.03 6.03
C ALA A 71 2.77 -0.06 7.38
N PHE A 72 2.32 -0.84 8.34
CA PHE A 72 3.01 -1.08 9.61
C PHE A 72 4.45 -1.54 9.40
N VAL A 73 4.65 -2.55 8.56
CA VAL A 73 5.99 -3.08 8.26
C VAL A 73 6.79 -2.10 7.40
N ALA A 74 6.16 -1.53 6.38
CA ALA A 74 6.80 -0.64 5.42
C ALA A 74 7.30 0.66 6.05
N SER A 75 6.45 1.34 6.84
CA SER A 75 6.76 2.65 7.44
C SER A 75 7.81 2.56 8.55
N GLY A 76 7.97 1.40 9.16
CA GLY A 76 9.05 1.16 10.12
C GLY A 76 10.34 0.72 9.46
N GLY A 77 10.26 -0.23 8.51
CA GLY A 77 11.42 -0.87 7.91
C GLY A 77 12.14 -0.04 6.87
N ALA A 78 11.42 0.54 5.90
CA ALA A 78 12.04 1.26 4.79
C ALA A 78 12.85 2.51 5.24
N PRO A 79 12.37 3.38 6.17
CA PRO A 79 13.16 4.48 6.69
C PRO A 79 14.42 4.02 7.44
N LYS A 80 14.30 2.97 8.24
CA LYS A 80 15.46 2.41 8.95
C LYS A 80 16.50 1.87 7.99
N ALA A 81 16.10 1.12 6.97
CA ALA A 81 17.02 0.66 5.92
C ALA A 81 17.72 1.84 5.23
N SER A 82 16.98 2.92 4.90
CA SER A 82 17.57 4.13 4.32
C SER A 82 18.61 4.80 5.24
N ILE A 83 18.36 4.82 6.55
CA ILE A 83 19.31 5.35 7.53
C ILE A 83 20.58 4.49 7.58
N PHE A 84 20.46 3.16 7.61
CA PHE A 84 21.62 2.26 7.60
C PHE A 84 22.41 2.35 6.28
N MET A 85 21.73 2.53 5.13
CA MET A 85 22.39 2.84 3.87
C MET A 85 23.22 4.11 3.95
N GLY A 86 22.69 5.19 4.58
CA GLY A 86 23.40 6.44 4.79
C GLY A 86 24.64 6.29 5.67
N LYS A 87 24.60 5.39 6.65
CA LYS A 87 25.77 5.02 7.48
C LYS A 87 26.81 4.16 6.76
N GLY A 88 26.50 3.69 5.55
CA GLY A 88 27.33 2.72 4.83
C GLY A 88 27.14 1.26 5.27
N ASP A 89 26.26 1.01 6.22
CA ASP A 89 25.97 -0.31 6.78
C ASP A 89 24.87 -1.02 5.98
N TYR A 90 25.23 -1.50 4.80
CA TYR A 90 24.31 -2.21 3.91
C TYR A 90 23.90 -3.59 4.46
N ASP A 91 24.74 -4.24 5.28
CA ASP A 91 24.44 -5.54 5.89
C ASP A 91 23.25 -5.42 6.86
N SER A 92 23.25 -4.42 7.74
CA SER A 92 22.10 -4.14 8.62
C SER A 92 20.84 -3.75 7.82
N ALA A 93 20.97 -2.98 6.73
CA ALA A 93 19.85 -2.65 5.87
C ALA A 93 19.23 -3.89 5.19
N GLU A 94 20.06 -4.83 4.72
CA GLU A 94 19.62 -6.11 4.13
C GLU A 94 18.95 -7.01 5.17
N LYS A 95 19.47 -7.06 6.41
CA LYS A 95 18.85 -7.79 7.52
C LYS A 95 17.48 -7.22 7.90
N ILE A 96 17.32 -5.89 7.90
CA ILE A 96 16.02 -5.25 8.12
C ILE A 96 15.05 -5.62 7.00
N LEU A 97 15.47 -5.56 5.74
CA LEU A 97 14.64 -5.96 4.61
C LEU A 97 14.18 -7.41 4.74
N GLY A 98 15.12 -8.35 4.99
CA GLY A 98 14.82 -9.78 5.17
C GLY A 98 13.86 -10.02 6.32
N GLY A 99 14.11 -9.42 7.49
CA GLY A 99 13.24 -9.53 8.65
C GLY A 99 11.84 -8.96 8.41
N CYS A 100 11.70 -7.84 7.67
CA CYS A 100 10.43 -7.28 7.27
C CYS A 100 9.66 -8.20 6.31
N VAL A 101 10.33 -8.87 5.38
CA VAL A 101 9.72 -9.89 4.50
C VAL A 101 9.13 -11.02 5.34
N THR A 102 9.91 -11.56 6.28
CA THR A 102 9.43 -12.63 7.18
C THR A 102 8.22 -12.16 7.99
N MET A 103 8.27 -10.96 8.55
CA MET A 103 7.16 -10.39 9.31
C MET A 103 5.90 -10.25 8.45
N GLN A 104 6.01 -9.78 7.19
CA GLN A 104 4.89 -9.69 6.27
C GLN A 104 4.30 -11.05 5.90
N ILE A 105 5.15 -12.06 5.68
CA ILE A 105 4.68 -13.42 5.42
C ILE A 105 3.88 -13.95 6.64
N VAL A 106 4.41 -13.79 7.85
CA VAL A 106 3.71 -14.23 9.07
C VAL A 106 2.37 -13.49 9.23
N ILE A 107 2.38 -12.17 9.09
CA ILE A 107 1.16 -11.35 9.17
C ILE A 107 0.14 -11.79 8.12
N SER A 108 0.55 -11.99 6.87
CA SER A 108 -0.35 -12.39 5.80
C SER A 108 -1.00 -13.75 6.04
N VAL A 109 -0.23 -14.72 6.57
CA VAL A 109 -0.77 -16.04 6.94
C VAL A 109 -1.78 -15.90 8.08
N VAL A 110 -1.45 -15.15 9.13
CA VAL A 110 -2.36 -14.90 10.26
C VAL A 110 -3.63 -14.21 9.78
N LEU A 111 -3.52 -13.15 8.99
CA LEU A 111 -4.68 -12.44 8.42
C LEU A 111 -5.54 -13.35 7.55
N THR A 112 -4.91 -14.15 6.69
CA THR A 112 -5.63 -15.12 5.86
C THR A 112 -6.43 -16.09 6.71
N VAL A 113 -5.84 -16.67 7.75
CA VAL A 113 -6.53 -17.61 8.64
C VAL A 113 -7.67 -16.91 9.40
N VAL A 114 -7.41 -15.76 10.00
CA VAL A 114 -8.40 -14.98 10.77
C VAL A 114 -9.57 -14.57 9.89
N LEU A 115 -9.30 -14.01 8.71
CA LEU A 115 -10.34 -13.55 7.80
C LEU A 115 -11.13 -14.70 7.16
N ARG A 116 -10.53 -15.88 6.99
CA ARG A 116 -11.26 -17.08 6.55
C ARG A 116 -12.22 -17.60 7.61
N ILE A 117 -11.81 -17.57 8.88
CA ILE A 117 -12.65 -18.06 10.00
C ILE A 117 -13.74 -17.04 10.35
N PHE A 118 -13.38 -15.77 10.48
CA PHE A 118 -14.25 -14.72 11.00
C PHE A 118 -14.83 -13.79 9.93
N GLY A 119 -14.45 -13.93 8.67
CA GLY A 119 -14.79 -12.98 7.59
C GLY A 119 -16.28 -12.73 7.45
N LYS A 120 -17.14 -13.78 7.49
CA LYS A 120 -18.59 -13.62 7.43
C LYS A 120 -19.12 -12.77 8.59
N LYS A 121 -18.64 -13.03 9.83
CA LYS A 121 -19.07 -12.28 11.03
C LYS A 121 -18.62 -10.83 10.96
N LEU A 122 -17.39 -10.59 10.47
CA LEU A 122 -16.84 -9.24 10.31
C LEU A 122 -17.60 -8.46 9.22
N LEU A 123 -17.90 -9.07 8.07
CA LEU A 123 -18.67 -8.42 7.02
C LEU A 123 -20.07 -8.04 7.50
N LEU A 124 -20.75 -8.91 8.23
CA LEU A 124 -22.05 -8.59 8.85
C LEU A 124 -21.93 -7.44 9.87
N ALA A 125 -20.88 -7.44 10.70
CA ALA A 125 -20.62 -6.37 11.65
C ALA A 125 -20.30 -5.03 10.96
N PHE A 126 -19.70 -5.05 9.76
CA PHE A 126 -19.41 -3.86 8.94
C PHE A 126 -20.57 -3.43 8.03
N GLY A 127 -21.74 -4.05 8.16
CA GLY A 127 -22.96 -3.57 7.53
C GLY A 127 -23.39 -4.34 6.27
N ALA A 128 -22.88 -5.57 6.06
CA ALA A 128 -23.43 -6.42 5.03
C ALA A 128 -24.88 -6.82 5.36
N SER A 129 -25.79 -6.61 4.42
CA SER A 129 -27.18 -7.08 4.51
C SER A 129 -27.33 -8.49 3.94
N GLU A 130 -28.51 -9.12 4.12
CA GLU A 130 -28.83 -10.41 3.53
C GLU A 130 -28.65 -10.41 2.01
N ASN A 131 -28.91 -9.30 1.34
CA ASN A 131 -28.80 -9.16 -0.11
C ASN A 131 -27.35 -8.94 -0.59
N THR A 132 -26.49 -8.35 0.23
CA THR A 132 -25.12 -7.99 -0.16
C THR A 132 -24.06 -8.96 0.34
N ILE A 133 -24.37 -9.77 1.39
CA ILE A 133 -23.40 -10.68 2.02
C ILE A 133 -22.84 -11.74 1.04
N SER A 134 -23.65 -12.22 0.10
CA SER A 134 -23.20 -13.20 -0.90
C SER A 134 -22.12 -12.62 -1.83
N TYR A 135 -22.31 -11.38 -2.28
CA TYR A 135 -21.33 -10.68 -3.11
C TYR A 135 -20.06 -10.37 -2.32
N ALA A 136 -20.21 -9.87 -1.07
CA ALA A 136 -19.09 -9.57 -0.19
C ALA A 136 -18.24 -10.82 0.11
N LEU A 137 -18.88 -11.96 0.39
CA LEU A 137 -18.19 -13.24 0.60
C LEU A 137 -17.50 -13.76 -0.66
N SER A 138 -18.14 -13.65 -1.82
CA SER A 138 -17.57 -14.07 -3.11
C SER A 138 -16.30 -13.30 -3.42
N TYR A 139 -16.29 -11.99 -3.16
CA TYR A 139 -15.10 -11.15 -3.30
C TYR A 139 -14.03 -11.51 -2.25
N MET A 140 -14.41 -11.46 -0.97
CA MET A 140 -13.46 -11.57 0.13
C MET A 140 -12.80 -12.94 0.23
N ASN A 141 -13.51 -14.01 -0.10
CA ASN A 141 -12.95 -15.36 -0.12
C ASN A 141 -11.78 -15.53 -1.09
N ILE A 142 -11.80 -14.84 -2.22
CA ILE A 142 -10.71 -14.86 -3.20
C ILE A 142 -9.62 -13.86 -2.79
N TYR A 143 -10.02 -12.63 -2.41
CA TYR A 143 -9.09 -11.59 -2.02
C TYR A 143 -8.16 -12.01 -0.87
N VAL A 144 -8.72 -12.68 0.14
CA VAL A 144 -7.96 -13.16 1.32
C VAL A 144 -6.86 -14.15 0.93
N LEU A 145 -7.04 -14.97 -0.11
CA LEU A 145 -5.98 -15.84 -0.63
C LEU A 145 -4.82 -15.07 -1.24
N GLY A 146 -5.10 -13.86 -1.75
CA GLY A 146 -4.11 -12.95 -2.30
C GLY A 146 -3.42 -12.05 -1.26
N THR A 147 -3.79 -12.12 0.02
CA THR A 147 -3.24 -11.24 1.07
C THR A 147 -1.71 -11.23 1.09
N LEU A 148 -1.07 -12.38 0.87
CA LEU A 148 0.38 -12.48 0.78
C LEU A 148 0.97 -11.59 -0.33
N PHE A 149 0.36 -11.59 -1.51
CA PHE A 149 0.82 -10.77 -2.63
C PHE A 149 0.61 -9.28 -2.35
N VAL A 150 -0.53 -8.92 -1.74
CA VAL A 150 -0.84 -7.54 -1.35
C VAL A 150 0.18 -7.03 -0.33
N GLU A 151 0.41 -7.78 0.74
CA GLU A 151 1.36 -7.46 1.80
C GLU A 151 2.77 -7.25 1.24
N LEU A 152 3.28 -8.23 0.49
CA LEU A 152 4.62 -8.16 -0.07
C LEU A 152 4.75 -7.03 -1.11
N THR A 153 3.76 -6.84 -1.98
CA THR A 153 3.82 -5.78 -3.00
C THR A 153 3.88 -4.40 -2.36
N LEU A 154 2.95 -4.09 -1.47
CA LEU A 154 2.87 -2.77 -0.83
C LEU A 154 4.07 -2.51 0.08
N GLY A 155 4.41 -3.48 0.92
CA GLY A 155 5.48 -3.32 1.89
C GLY A 155 6.86 -3.25 1.27
N LEU A 156 7.16 -4.13 0.32
CA LEU A 156 8.47 -4.16 -0.32
C LEU A 156 8.67 -3.02 -1.32
N ASN A 157 7.59 -2.51 -1.93
CA ASN A 157 7.67 -1.34 -2.80
C ASN A 157 8.18 -0.10 -2.05
N ALA A 158 7.87 0.01 -0.75
CA ALA A 158 8.41 1.07 0.10
C ALA A 158 9.94 0.96 0.26
N PHE A 159 10.49 -0.26 0.32
CA PHE A 159 11.95 -0.45 0.33
C PHE A 159 12.61 -0.10 -1.00
N ILE A 160 11.95 -0.34 -2.13
CA ILE A 160 12.43 0.09 -3.45
C ILE A 160 12.50 1.63 -3.50
N THR A 161 11.43 2.30 -3.08
CA THR A 161 11.38 3.76 -3.00
C THR A 161 12.38 4.29 -1.98
N GLY A 162 12.51 3.65 -0.81
CA GLY A 162 13.46 3.99 0.26
C GLY A 162 14.92 3.90 -0.15
N GLN A 163 15.24 3.13 -1.17
CA GLN A 163 16.58 3.09 -1.81
C GLN A 163 16.78 4.21 -2.85
N GLY A 164 15.77 5.05 -3.10
CA GLY A 164 15.81 6.09 -4.13
C GLY A 164 15.36 5.62 -5.53
N PHE A 165 14.85 4.40 -5.69
CA PHE A 165 14.35 3.88 -6.97
C PHE A 165 12.84 4.15 -7.16
N ALA A 166 12.40 5.40 -6.90
CA ALA A 166 10.98 5.79 -7.00
C ALA A 166 10.35 5.49 -8.37
N LYS A 167 11.13 5.57 -9.47
CA LYS A 167 10.65 5.16 -10.80
C LYS A 167 10.32 3.67 -10.89
N VAL A 168 11.10 2.82 -10.25
CA VAL A 168 10.84 1.37 -10.20
C VAL A 168 9.59 1.11 -9.35
N GLY A 169 9.46 1.81 -8.22
CA GLY A 169 8.26 1.76 -7.38
C GLY A 169 6.99 2.19 -8.13
N MET A 170 7.06 3.24 -8.94
CA MET A 170 5.98 3.67 -9.82
C MET A 170 5.63 2.58 -10.87
N ILE A 171 6.64 1.99 -11.50
CA ILE A 171 6.44 0.92 -12.49
C ILE A 171 5.74 -0.29 -11.85
N THR A 172 6.03 -0.63 -10.60
CA THR A 172 5.31 -1.67 -9.85
C THR A 172 3.81 -1.42 -9.84
N VAL A 173 3.41 -0.18 -9.51
CA VAL A 173 1.99 0.22 -9.47
C VAL A 173 1.37 0.22 -10.87
N LEU A 174 2.10 0.72 -11.88
CA LEU A 174 1.65 0.72 -13.28
C LEU A 174 1.41 -0.71 -13.81
N ILE A 175 2.30 -1.65 -13.50
CA ILE A 175 2.16 -3.07 -13.90
C ILE A 175 0.89 -3.66 -13.27
N GLY A 176 0.69 -3.46 -11.95
CA GLY A 176 -0.50 -3.94 -11.26
C GLY A 176 -1.79 -3.33 -11.81
N ALA A 177 -1.81 -2.00 -11.98
CA ALA A 177 -2.96 -1.29 -12.52
C ALA A 177 -3.30 -1.73 -13.95
N ALA A 178 -2.32 -1.83 -14.84
CA ALA A 178 -2.52 -2.28 -16.21
C ALA A 178 -3.03 -3.74 -16.26
N ALA A 179 -2.44 -4.63 -15.47
CA ALA A 179 -2.89 -6.02 -15.38
C ALA A 179 -4.33 -6.10 -14.87
N ASN A 180 -4.70 -5.33 -13.82
CA ASN A 180 -6.04 -5.33 -13.27
C ASN A 180 -7.07 -4.82 -14.29
N ILE A 181 -6.83 -3.66 -14.91
CA ILE A 181 -7.73 -3.05 -15.91
C ILE A 181 -7.98 -4.00 -17.11
N ILE A 182 -6.98 -4.81 -17.48
CA ILE A 182 -7.11 -5.79 -18.56
C ILE A 182 -7.83 -7.04 -18.10
N LEU A 183 -7.55 -7.54 -16.89
CA LEU A 183 -8.09 -8.81 -16.39
C LEU A 183 -9.52 -8.67 -15.88
N ASP A 184 -9.92 -7.51 -15.33
CA ASP A 184 -11.27 -7.25 -14.85
C ASP A 184 -12.34 -7.55 -15.90
N PRO A 185 -12.34 -6.95 -17.10
CA PRO A 185 -13.36 -7.24 -18.11
C PRO A 185 -13.33 -8.69 -18.58
N ILE A 186 -12.17 -9.33 -18.60
CA ILE A 186 -12.04 -10.73 -18.99
C ILE A 186 -12.73 -11.64 -17.98
N PHE A 187 -12.46 -11.48 -16.69
CA PHE A 187 -13.05 -12.33 -15.66
C PHE A 187 -14.50 -11.96 -15.34
N ILE A 188 -14.81 -10.66 -15.29
CA ILE A 188 -16.16 -10.19 -14.95
C ILE A 188 -17.16 -10.53 -16.07
N PHE A 189 -16.86 -10.14 -17.32
CA PHE A 189 -17.80 -10.19 -18.43
C PHE A 189 -17.61 -11.42 -19.34
N LEU A 190 -16.36 -11.71 -19.77
CA LEU A 190 -16.12 -12.81 -20.70
C LEU A 190 -16.29 -14.17 -20.01
N PHE A 191 -15.68 -14.37 -18.84
CA PHE A 191 -15.81 -15.60 -18.05
C PHE A 191 -17.06 -15.59 -17.14
N LYS A 192 -17.80 -14.48 -17.10
CA LYS A 192 -19.05 -14.33 -16.32
C LYS A 192 -18.89 -14.66 -14.83
N MET A 193 -17.70 -14.43 -14.27
CA MET A 193 -17.42 -14.71 -12.86
C MET A 193 -17.96 -13.64 -11.92
N GLY A 194 -18.43 -12.50 -12.45
CA GLY A 194 -18.97 -11.41 -11.66
C GLY A 194 -17.95 -10.87 -10.64
N VAL A 195 -18.42 -10.65 -9.40
CA VAL A 195 -17.58 -10.11 -8.31
C VAL A 195 -16.37 -11.01 -7.97
N ALA A 196 -16.52 -12.33 -8.10
CA ALA A 196 -15.41 -13.26 -7.92
C ALA A 196 -14.30 -13.03 -8.97
N GLY A 197 -14.71 -12.65 -10.20
CA GLY A 197 -13.78 -12.29 -11.27
C GLY A 197 -12.97 -11.04 -10.96
N ALA A 198 -13.60 -9.99 -10.43
CA ALA A 198 -12.91 -8.78 -9.98
C ALA A 198 -11.87 -9.08 -8.87
N ALA A 199 -12.26 -9.87 -7.86
CA ALA A 199 -11.33 -10.30 -6.83
C ALA A 199 -10.14 -11.09 -7.38
N LEU A 200 -10.39 -12.01 -8.34
CA LEU A 200 -9.35 -12.81 -8.97
C LEU A 200 -8.40 -11.96 -9.81
N ALA A 201 -8.93 -11.00 -10.58
CA ALA A 201 -8.12 -10.04 -11.34
C ALA A 201 -7.21 -9.23 -10.43
N THR A 202 -7.73 -8.74 -9.30
CA THR A 202 -6.96 -8.01 -8.29
C THR A 202 -5.84 -8.89 -7.71
N VAL A 203 -6.14 -10.12 -7.30
CA VAL A 203 -5.14 -11.04 -6.74
C VAL A 203 -4.03 -11.37 -7.75
N ILE A 204 -4.38 -11.66 -9.00
CA ILE A 204 -3.40 -11.94 -10.06
C ILE A 204 -2.54 -10.71 -10.34
N SER A 205 -3.13 -9.52 -10.42
CA SER A 205 -2.42 -8.27 -10.66
C SER A 205 -1.43 -7.94 -9.54
N GLN A 206 -1.83 -8.17 -8.28
CA GLN A 206 -0.94 -8.05 -7.13
C GLN A 206 0.17 -9.12 -7.17
N GLY A 207 -0.15 -10.34 -7.60
CA GLY A 207 0.84 -11.39 -7.81
C GLY A 207 1.92 -11.01 -8.84
N ILE A 208 1.51 -10.46 -9.98
CA ILE A 208 2.44 -9.97 -11.02
C ILE A 208 3.33 -8.85 -10.47
N SER A 209 2.73 -7.87 -9.77
CA SER A 209 3.48 -6.80 -9.10
C SER A 209 4.44 -7.33 -8.05
N CYS A 210 4.03 -8.33 -7.27
CA CYS A 210 4.87 -8.99 -6.26
C CYS A 210 6.10 -9.64 -6.88
N VAL A 211 5.92 -10.40 -7.97
CA VAL A 211 7.03 -11.00 -8.71
C VAL A 211 8.01 -9.94 -9.21
N TRP A 212 7.50 -8.84 -9.78
CA TRP A 212 8.33 -7.72 -10.22
C TRP A 212 9.17 -7.13 -9.09
N VAL A 213 8.56 -6.87 -7.94
CA VAL A 213 9.23 -6.33 -6.74
C VAL A 213 10.32 -7.30 -6.24
N LEU A 214 10.00 -8.59 -6.12
CA LEU A 214 10.95 -9.61 -5.68
C LEU A 214 12.13 -9.76 -6.65
N VAL A 215 11.87 -9.81 -7.96
CA VAL A 215 12.92 -9.86 -8.99
C VAL A 215 13.85 -8.65 -8.90
N PHE A 216 13.31 -7.45 -8.66
CA PHE A 216 14.13 -6.26 -8.48
C PHE A 216 14.98 -6.33 -7.21
N LEU A 217 14.39 -6.69 -6.06
CA LEU A 217 15.09 -6.73 -4.77
C LEU A 217 16.12 -7.86 -4.67
N CYS A 218 15.90 -8.99 -5.33
CA CYS A 218 16.88 -10.06 -5.46
C CYS A 218 17.97 -9.73 -6.50
N GLY A 219 17.70 -8.79 -7.40
CA GLY A 219 18.57 -8.44 -8.52
C GLY A 219 19.81 -7.61 -8.14
N LYS A 220 20.79 -7.59 -9.06
CA LYS A 220 22.04 -6.83 -8.89
C LYS A 220 21.86 -5.30 -8.92
N LYS A 221 20.69 -4.80 -9.37
CA LYS A 221 20.39 -3.35 -9.46
C LYS A 221 19.95 -2.75 -8.11
N SER A 222 19.45 -3.58 -7.20
CA SER A 222 19.08 -3.16 -5.85
C SER A 222 20.32 -2.84 -5.02
N ALA A 223 20.29 -1.72 -4.30
CA ALA A 223 21.37 -1.35 -3.38
C ALA A 223 21.33 -2.20 -2.11
N VAL A 224 20.13 -2.46 -1.58
CA VAL A 224 19.83 -3.36 -0.46
C VAL A 224 19.12 -4.58 -1.03
N ARG A 225 19.77 -5.73 -0.99
CA ARG A 225 19.27 -6.95 -1.63
C ARG A 225 18.54 -7.85 -0.65
N LEU A 226 17.48 -8.47 -1.16
CA LEU A 226 16.85 -9.56 -0.43
C LEU A 226 17.68 -10.82 -0.59
N LYS A 227 18.23 -11.31 0.53
CA LYS A 227 19.02 -12.55 0.61
C LYS A 227 18.31 -13.53 1.53
N GLY A 228 18.29 -14.82 1.14
CA GLY A 228 17.63 -15.87 1.92
C GLY A 228 18.18 -16.00 3.33
N GLU A 229 19.48 -15.80 3.51
CA GLU A 229 20.16 -15.84 4.80
C GLU A 229 19.68 -14.78 5.81
N ASN A 230 19.15 -13.65 5.31
CA ASN A 230 18.70 -12.54 6.13
C ASN A 230 17.23 -12.64 6.57
N LEU A 231 16.49 -13.63 6.11
CA LEU A 231 15.09 -13.83 6.49
C LEU A 231 14.91 -14.11 7.99
N ILE A 232 15.85 -14.81 8.62
CA ILE A 232 15.77 -15.25 10.02
C ILE A 232 16.63 -14.38 10.96
N GLY A 233 17.61 -13.62 10.42
CA GLY A 233 18.71 -13.04 11.20
C GLY A 233 18.47 -11.69 11.89
N GLY A 234 17.28 -11.09 11.81
CA GLY A 234 17.11 -9.67 12.11
C GLY A 234 16.20 -9.25 13.28
N VAL A 235 15.75 -10.17 14.14
CA VAL A 235 14.69 -9.88 15.15
C VAL A 235 15.03 -8.70 16.06
N ARG A 236 16.28 -8.54 16.50
CA ARG A 236 16.69 -7.39 17.33
C ARG A 236 16.66 -6.05 16.58
N LEU A 237 16.92 -6.07 15.27
CA LEU A 237 16.86 -4.89 14.41
C LEU A 237 15.43 -4.51 14.05
N LEU A 238 14.47 -5.44 14.19
CA LEU A 238 13.05 -5.18 13.91
C LEU A 238 12.34 -4.43 15.03
N ALA A 239 12.76 -4.52 16.29
CA ALA A 239 12.08 -3.85 17.39
C ALA A 239 11.91 -2.34 17.18
N PRO A 240 12.93 -1.57 16.74
CA PRO A 240 12.74 -0.16 16.40
C PRO A 240 11.84 0.07 15.16
N CYS A 241 11.83 -0.88 14.21
CA CYS A 241 10.95 -0.82 13.04
C CYS A 241 9.49 -1.02 13.46
N VAL A 242 9.23 -1.98 14.34
CA VAL A 242 7.90 -2.22 14.91
C VAL A 242 7.40 -0.98 15.65
N ALA A 243 8.22 -0.34 16.47
CA ALA A 243 7.84 0.87 17.21
C ALA A 243 7.46 2.03 16.28
N LEU A 244 8.20 2.26 15.19
CA LEU A 244 7.88 3.28 14.19
C LEU A 244 6.62 2.92 13.39
N GLY A 245 6.50 1.67 12.98
CA GLY A 245 5.36 1.19 12.20
C GLY A 245 4.06 1.23 12.98
N LEU A 246 4.10 1.00 14.30
CA LEU A 246 2.92 0.97 15.15
C LEU A 246 2.15 2.30 15.12
N SER A 247 2.85 3.44 15.04
CA SER A 247 2.20 4.75 14.93
C SER A 247 1.39 4.88 13.64
N THR A 248 1.93 4.43 12.51
CA THR A 248 1.24 4.43 11.21
C THR A 248 0.06 3.46 11.21
N PHE A 249 0.24 2.29 11.80
CA PHE A 249 -0.84 1.30 11.94
C PHE A 249 -2.01 1.84 12.76
N ILE A 250 -1.73 2.43 13.93
CA ILE A 250 -2.76 3.03 14.80
C ILE A 250 -3.46 4.16 14.06
N MET A 251 -2.74 5.03 13.35
CA MET A 251 -3.31 6.12 12.57
C MET A 251 -4.29 5.61 11.52
N GLN A 252 -3.88 4.66 10.68
CA GLN A 252 -4.74 4.12 9.62
C GLN A 252 -5.92 3.31 10.17
N SER A 253 -5.70 2.55 11.24
CA SER A 253 -6.79 1.81 11.90
C SER A 253 -7.80 2.76 12.54
N SER A 254 -7.33 3.86 13.14
CA SER A 254 -8.20 4.89 13.71
C SER A 254 -9.05 5.59 12.65
N GLU A 255 -8.50 5.88 11.46
CA GLU A 255 -9.26 6.45 10.35
C GLU A 255 -10.43 5.56 9.94
N SER A 256 -10.23 4.24 9.92
CA SER A 256 -11.30 3.28 9.62
C SER A 256 -12.40 3.31 10.69
N VAL A 257 -12.05 3.33 11.97
CA VAL A 257 -13.00 3.43 13.08
C VAL A 257 -13.76 4.75 13.05
N ILE A 258 -13.04 5.87 12.85
CA ILE A 258 -13.63 7.21 12.73
C ILE A 258 -14.65 7.26 11.60
N SER A 259 -14.32 6.71 10.43
CA SER A 259 -15.21 6.67 9.27
C SER A 259 -16.52 5.94 9.59
N VAL A 260 -16.44 4.79 10.25
CA VAL A 260 -17.64 4.03 10.67
C VAL A 260 -18.47 4.82 11.67
N CYS A 261 -17.86 5.41 12.70
CA CYS A 261 -18.57 6.22 13.71
C CYS A 261 -19.22 7.47 13.09
N PHE A 262 -18.52 8.14 12.19
CA PHE A 262 -19.04 9.31 11.48
C PHE A 262 -20.25 8.95 10.62
N ASN A 263 -20.14 7.92 9.78
CA ASN A 263 -21.23 7.48 8.91
C ASN A 263 -22.45 7.05 9.70
N SER A 264 -22.26 6.32 10.80
CA SER A 264 -23.35 5.91 11.69
C SER A 264 -24.04 7.12 12.36
N SER A 265 -23.28 8.11 12.81
CA SER A 265 -23.80 9.32 13.44
C SER A 265 -24.51 10.22 12.40
N LEU A 266 -23.91 10.40 11.22
CA LEU A 266 -24.51 11.18 10.14
C LEU A 266 -25.83 10.58 9.68
N LEU A 267 -25.89 9.25 9.52
CA LEU A 267 -27.13 8.56 9.18
C LEU A 267 -28.22 8.80 10.21
N LYS A 268 -27.87 8.71 11.52
CA LYS A 268 -28.80 8.88 12.62
C LYS A 268 -29.36 10.29 12.75
N TYR A 269 -28.54 11.33 12.55
CA TYR A 269 -28.91 12.72 12.81
C TYR A 269 -29.17 13.55 11.53
N GLY A 270 -28.63 13.18 10.40
CA GLY A 270 -28.74 13.93 9.13
C GLY A 270 -29.30 13.14 7.95
N GLY A 271 -29.57 11.84 8.16
CA GLY A 271 -30.10 10.96 7.11
C GLY A 271 -29.14 10.76 5.93
N ASP A 272 -29.67 10.18 4.86
CA ASP A 272 -28.89 9.80 3.66
C ASP A 272 -28.22 10.98 2.97
N ILE A 273 -28.82 12.17 3.02
CA ILE A 273 -28.26 13.40 2.40
C ILE A 273 -26.95 13.78 3.09
N ALA A 274 -26.89 13.71 4.43
CA ALA A 274 -25.67 14.05 5.18
C ALA A 274 -24.56 13.02 4.93
N VAL A 275 -24.89 11.74 4.83
CA VAL A 275 -23.92 10.67 4.48
C VAL A 275 -23.41 10.89 3.05
N GLY A 276 -24.28 11.20 2.10
CA GLY A 276 -23.91 11.49 0.72
C GLY A 276 -22.97 12.70 0.60
N ALA A 277 -23.30 13.81 1.29
CA ALA A 277 -22.46 14.99 1.33
C ALA A 277 -21.06 14.68 1.93
N MET A 278 -21.00 13.94 3.04
CA MET A 278 -19.73 13.55 3.65
C MET A 278 -18.89 12.64 2.75
N THR A 279 -19.53 11.74 2.00
CA THR A 279 -18.84 10.88 1.02
C THR A 279 -18.17 11.72 -0.07
N ILE A 280 -18.86 12.76 -0.59
CA ILE A 280 -18.29 13.67 -1.58
C ILE A 280 -17.11 14.44 -0.98
N LEU A 281 -17.29 15.03 0.21
CA LEU A 281 -16.24 15.79 0.90
C LEU A 281 -15.00 14.90 1.18
N SER A 282 -15.21 13.69 1.65
CA SER A 282 -14.12 12.72 1.90
C SER A 282 -13.37 12.37 0.62
N SER A 283 -14.09 12.20 -0.50
CA SER A 283 -13.48 11.91 -1.81
C SER A 283 -12.62 13.06 -2.31
N VAL A 284 -13.11 14.31 -2.16
CA VAL A 284 -12.35 15.52 -2.52
C VAL A 284 -11.11 15.66 -1.64
N MET A 285 -11.26 15.44 -0.32
CA MET A 285 -10.15 15.50 0.63
C MET A 285 -9.09 14.44 0.31
N GLN A 286 -9.52 13.22 0.01
CA GLN A 286 -8.62 12.13 -0.37
C GLN A 286 -7.84 12.50 -1.64
N PHE A 287 -8.52 13.04 -2.66
CA PHE A 287 -7.86 13.48 -3.89
C PHE A 287 -6.81 14.56 -3.65
N ALA A 288 -7.13 15.55 -2.79
CA ALA A 288 -6.19 16.61 -2.43
C ALA A 288 -4.97 16.10 -1.62
N MET A 289 -5.14 15.02 -0.84
CA MET A 289 -4.06 14.42 -0.03
C MET A 289 -3.08 13.56 -0.84
N LEU A 290 -3.47 13.01 -2.01
CA LEU A 290 -2.61 12.12 -2.80
C LEU A 290 -1.27 12.75 -3.22
N PRO A 291 -1.22 14.00 -3.74
CA PRO A 291 0.05 14.63 -4.06
C PRO A 291 0.95 14.79 -2.83
N LEU A 292 0.40 15.18 -1.68
CA LEU A 292 1.13 15.35 -0.44
C LEU A 292 1.73 14.03 0.05
N GLN A 293 0.96 12.94 0.01
CA GLN A 293 1.45 11.60 0.32
C GLN A 293 2.57 11.17 -0.63
N GLY A 294 2.42 11.41 -1.94
CA GLY A 294 3.45 11.10 -2.94
C GLY A 294 4.74 11.90 -2.70
N ILE A 295 4.64 13.18 -2.38
CA ILE A 295 5.79 14.04 -2.05
C ILE A 295 6.49 13.53 -0.78
N ALA A 296 5.73 13.22 0.27
CA ALA A 296 6.26 12.70 1.53
C ALA A 296 7.01 11.37 1.33
N GLN A 297 6.42 10.44 0.57
CA GLN A 297 7.07 9.17 0.24
C GLN A 297 8.35 9.36 -0.59
N GLY A 298 8.34 10.27 -1.56
CA GLY A 298 9.52 10.58 -2.37
C GLY A 298 10.63 11.27 -1.59
N ALA A 299 10.30 12.04 -0.55
CA ALA A 299 11.26 12.74 0.30
C ALA A 299 11.92 11.84 1.35
N GLN A 300 11.24 10.77 1.77
CA GLN A 300 11.69 9.86 2.82
C GLN A 300 13.11 9.30 2.61
N PRO A 301 13.49 8.77 1.42
CA PRO A 301 14.85 8.26 1.20
C PRO A 301 15.91 9.35 1.28
N VAL A 302 15.60 10.58 0.86
CA VAL A 302 16.54 11.71 0.92
C VAL A 302 16.83 12.08 2.37
N THR A 303 15.81 12.22 3.18
CA THR A 303 15.95 12.57 4.61
C THR A 303 16.59 11.43 5.39
N GLY A 304 16.13 10.19 5.21
CA GLY A 304 16.63 9.01 5.92
C GLY A 304 18.10 8.73 5.63
N TYR A 305 18.49 8.73 4.36
CA TYR A 305 19.89 8.53 3.95
C TYR A 305 20.81 9.60 4.51
N ASN A 306 20.48 10.90 4.33
CA ASN A 306 21.33 12.00 4.78
C ASN A 306 21.38 12.09 6.31
N PHE A 307 20.33 11.73 7.02
CA PHE A 307 20.34 11.58 8.48
C PHE A 307 21.33 10.49 8.90
N GLY A 308 21.28 9.33 8.25
CA GLY A 308 22.23 8.23 8.51
C GLY A 308 23.68 8.59 8.20
N ALA A 309 23.92 9.38 7.16
CA ALA A 309 25.23 9.88 6.76
C ALA A 309 25.75 11.04 7.63
N GLY A 310 24.99 11.50 8.65
CA GLY A 310 25.35 12.62 9.50
C GLY A 310 25.27 14.00 8.81
N ASN A 311 24.67 14.08 7.61
CA ASN A 311 24.60 15.32 6.84
C ASN A 311 23.36 16.17 7.22
N GLY A 312 23.41 16.79 8.41
CA GLY A 312 22.30 17.59 8.95
C GLY A 312 21.88 18.77 8.09
N GLU A 313 22.82 19.39 7.34
CA GLU A 313 22.51 20.52 6.45
C GLU A 313 21.58 20.10 5.30
N ARG A 314 21.81 18.92 4.70
CA ARG A 314 20.94 18.39 3.64
C ARG A 314 19.56 18.00 4.18
N VAL A 315 19.48 17.47 5.40
CA VAL A 315 18.21 17.17 6.08
C VAL A 315 17.41 18.46 6.31
N LYS A 316 18.03 19.51 6.86
CA LYS A 316 17.39 20.82 7.04
C LYS A 316 16.93 21.44 5.73
N LYS A 317 17.76 21.33 4.68
CA LYS A 317 17.41 21.84 3.34
C LYS A 317 16.23 21.07 2.74
N SER A 318 16.19 19.73 2.89
CA SER A 318 15.05 18.90 2.47
C SER A 318 13.77 19.34 3.17
N PHE A 319 13.83 19.53 4.50
CA PHE A 319 12.68 19.97 5.30
C PHE A 319 12.16 21.35 4.87
N LYS A 320 13.07 22.33 4.66
CA LYS A 320 12.67 23.67 4.18
C LYS A 320 11.96 23.62 2.82
N ILE A 321 12.46 22.82 1.88
CA ILE A 321 11.82 22.67 0.57
C ILE A 321 10.45 22.03 0.70
N LEU A 322 10.29 21.00 1.55
CA LEU A 322 9.01 20.32 1.76
C LEU A 322 7.96 21.20 2.44
N LEU A 323 8.37 22.20 3.26
CA LEU A 323 7.45 23.16 3.86
C LEU A 323 6.91 24.20 2.87
N ILE A 324 7.61 24.41 1.75
CA ILE A 324 7.24 25.41 0.73
C ILE A 324 6.37 24.76 -0.37
N LEU A 325 6.56 23.46 -0.61
CA LEU A 325 5.78 22.68 -1.57
C LEU A 325 4.38 22.34 -1.07
#